data_a9360c1588cb73ef86fa1b01ffe51b2a
#
_entry.id   a9360c1588cb73ef86fa1b01ffe51b2a
#
_cell.length_a   1.000
_cell.length_b   1.000
_cell.length_c   1.000
_cell.angle_alpha   90.00
_cell.angle_beta   90.00
_cell.angle_gamma   90.00
#
_symmetry.space_group_name_H-M   'P 1'
#
loop_
_entity.id
_entity.type
_entity.pdbx_description
1 polymer ?
#
loop_
_entity_poly.entity_id
_entity_poly.type
_entity_poly.pdbx_seq_one_letter_code
_entity_poly.pdbx_strand_id
1 'polypeptide(L)'
;MDATMMHTPMTVQLILQHGAEVFPDSRVGTFDGESMRYKRYAEIAADAARLAAGLRALGVRPGDRVGTFSWNSTAHLEAYLAIPAMGAIMHTINIRLAAEQIAYVVNHAGDRVVLVDA
;
A
#
# COMPACT_ATOMS: atom_id res chain seq x y z
N MET A 1 -3.74 6.33 38.87
CA MET A 1 -2.97 5.09 38.59
C MET A 1 -2.52 5.19 37.15
N ASP A 2 -1.21 5.28 36.91
CA ASP A 2 -0.69 5.33 35.56
C ASP A 2 -0.83 3.93 34.95
N ALA A 3 -1.51 3.85 33.80
CA ALA A 3 -1.67 2.58 33.08
C ALA A 3 -0.35 2.19 32.43
N THR A 4 -0.05 0.89 32.44
CA THR A 4 1.14 0.33 31.78
C THR A 4 0.97 0.17 30.26
N MET A 5 -0.16 0.63 29.70
CA MET A 5 -0.43 0.59 28.26
C MET A 5 0.38 1.65 27.51
N MET A 6 0.91 1.26 26.37
CA MET A 6 1.58 2.19 25.45
C MET A 6 0.56 3.20 24.88
N HIS A 7 0.95 4.47 24.86
CA HIS A 7 0.18 5.55 24.21
C HIS A 7 0.53 5.71 22.71
N THR A 8 1.25 4.76 22.14
CA THR A 8 1.64 4.78 20.73
C THR A 8 0.52 4.18 19.88
N PRO A 9 -0.06 4.94 18.93
CA PRO A 9 -1.10 4.41 18.05
C PRO A 9 -0.53 3.30 17.15
N MET A 10 -1.26 2.19 17.02
CA MET A 10 -0.91 1.12 16.09
C MET A 10 -1.22 1.60 14.66
N THR A 11 -0.19 1.91 13.91
CA THR A 11 -0.29 2.38 12.52
C THR A 11 0.37 1.41 11.54
N VAL A 12 -0.03 1.44 10.27
CA VAL A 12 0.63 0.67 9.21
C VAL A 12 2.10 1.06 9.06
N GLN A 13 2.44 2.33 9.29
CA GLN A 13 3.83 2.80 9.30
C GLN A 13 4.67 2.06 10.35
N LEU A 14 4.14 1.85 11.54
CA LEU A 14 4.82 1.14 12.63
C LEU A 14 5.07 -0.34 12.25
N ILE A 15 4.09 -0.98 11.60
CA ILE A 15 4.22 -2.36 11.11
C ILE A 15 5.31 -2.45 10.04
N LEU A 16 5.30 -1.52 9.08
CA LEU A 16 6.30 -1.46 8.02
C LEU A 16 7.71 -1.27 8.59
N GLN A 17 7.88 -0.30 9.49
CA GLN A 17 9.14 0.00 10.14
C GLN A 17 9.65 -1.21 10.94
N HIS A 18 8.79 -1.83 11.75
CA HIS A 18 9.15 -3.02 12.51
C HIS A 18 9.61 -4.18 11.60
N GLY A 19 8.88 -4.43 10.51
CA GLY A 19 9.26 -5.45 9.53
C GLY A 19 10.63 -5.19 8.90
N ALA A 20 10.90 -3.93 8.53
CA ALA A 20 12.15 -3.54 7.90
C ALA A 20 13.35 -3.55 8.86
N GLU A 21 13.17 -3.18 10.13
CA GLU A 21 14.24 -3.09 11.12
C GLU A 21 14.54 -4.44 11.80
N VAL A 22 13.50 -5.21 12.12
CA VAL A 22 13.65 -6.44 12.89
C VAL A 22 13.78 -7.68 11.99
N PHE A 23 13.11 -7.66 10.83
CA PHE A 23 13.08 -8.78 9.88
C PHE A 23 13.50 -8.38 8.46
N PRO A 24 14.61 -7.64 8.26
CA PRO A 24 14.98 -7.05 6.97
C PRO A 24 15.12 -8.09 5.86
N ASP A 25 15.58 -9.30 6.18
CA ASP A 25 15.86 -10.39 5.24
C ASP A 25 14.67 -11.34 5.01
N SER A 26 13.56 -11.18 5.75
CA SER A 26 12.31 -11.89 5.47
C SER A 26 11.80 -11.54 4.07
N ARG A 27 11.23 -12.53 3.38
CA ARG A 27 10.92 -12.41 1.96
C ARG A 27 9.43 -12.52 1.69
N VAL A 28 8.99 -11.75 0.71
CA VAL A 28 7.68 -11.89 0.07
C VAL A 28 7.88 -12.42 -1.34
N GLY A 29 7.13 -13.48 -1.68
CA GLY A 29 7.13 -14.07 -3.00
C GLY A 29 5.94 -13.60 -3.83
N THR A 30 6.19 -13.24 -5.08
CA THR A 30 5.17 -13.02 -6.11
C THR A 30 5.32 -14.10 -7.17
N PHE A 31 4.24 -14.82 -7.45
CA PHE A 31 4.18 -15.77 -8.57
C PHE A 31 3.73 -15.01 -9.82
N ASP A 32 4.54 -15.09 -10.88
CA ASP A 32 4.27 -14.39 -12.16
C ASP A 32 3.61 -15.28 -13.24
N GLY A 33 3.22 -16.50 -12.85
CA GLY A 33 2.66 -17.51 -13.75
C GLY A 33 3.67 -18.60 -14.14
N GLU A 34 4.96 -18.34 -14.03
CA GLU A 34 6.03 -19.28 -14.39
C GLU A 34 6.99 -19.53 -13.21
N SER A 35 7.33 -18.48 -12.46
CA SER A 35 8.33 -18.55 -11.39
C SER A 35 7.94 -17.70 -10.18
N MET A 36 8.63 -17.94 -9.06
CA MET A 36 8.52 -17.11 -7.86
C MET A 36 9.61 -16.06 -7.85
N ARG A 37 9.21 -14.79 -7.80
CA ARG A 37 10.12 -13.66 -7.55
C ARG A 37 10.04 -13.27 -6.09
N TYR A 38 11.18 -13.13 -5.44
CA TYR A 38 11.26 -12.79 -4.03
C TYR A 38 11.82 -11.38 -3.83
N LYS A 39 11.26 -10.67 -2.85
CA LYS A 39 11.72 -9.36 -2.42
C LYS A 39 11.83 -9.34 -0.91
N ARG A 40 12.90 -8.79 -0.36
CA ARG A 40 13.12 -8.71 1.09
C ARG A 40 12.32 -7.54 1.68
N TYR A 41 11.99 -7.63 2.98
CA TYR A 41 11.25 -6.57 3.67
C TYR A 41 11.99 -5.21 3.64
N ALA A 42 13.32 -5.21 3.73
CA ALA A 42 14.10 -3.98 3.57
C ALA A 42 13.88 -3.32 2.20
N GLU A 43 13.80 -4.13 1.13
CA GLU A 43 13.55 -3.64 -0.24
C GLU A 43 12.11 -3.14 -0.39
N ILE A 44 11.13 -3.89 0.15
CA ILE A 44 9.71 -3.48 0.17
C ILE A 44 9.53 -2.14 0.90
N ALA A 45 10.21 -1.94 2.03
CA ALA A 45 10.14 -0.68 2.77
C ALA A 45 10.72 0.50 1.98
N ALA A 46 11.85 0.27 1.29
CA ALA A 46 12.46 1.29 0.43
C ALA A 46 11.54 1.64 -0.76
N ASP A 47 10.91 0.63 -1.37
CA ASP A 47 9.99 0.82 -2.49
C ASP A 47 8.69 1.50 -2.05
N ALA A 48 8.13 1.12 -0.90
CA ALA A 48 6.98 1.79 -0.31
C ALA A 48 7.28 3.28 -0.03
N ALA A 49 8.48 3.60 0.47
CA ALA A 49 8.89 4.99 0.68
C ALA A 49 8.99 5.77 -0.64
N ARG A 50 9.54 5.15 -1.70
CA ARG A 50 9.59 5.76 -3.04
C ARG A 50 8.19 5.98 -3.62
N LEU A 51 7.29 5.00 -3.48
CA LEU A 51 5.91 5.13 -3.92
C LEU A 51 5.19 6.26 -3.18
N ALA A 52 5.34 6.34 -1.86
CA ALA A 52 4.77 7.43 -1.06
C ALA A 52 5.30 8.81 -1.51
N ALA A 53 6.59 8.92 -1.81
CA ALA A 53 7.18 10.15 -2.35
C ALA A 53 6.60 10.51 -3.72
N GLY A 54 6.44 9.54 -4.62
CA GLY A 54 5.80 9.72 -5.93
C GLY A 54 4.35 10.19 -5.81
N LEU A 55 3.56 9.57 -4.92
CA LEU A 55 2.18 9.97 -4.68
C LEU A 55 2.07 11.40 -4.13
N ARG A 56 2.97 11.80 -3.23
CA ARG A 56 3.06 13.21 -2.75
C ARG A 56 3.39 14.17 -3.88
N ALA A 57 4.30 13.82 -4.78
CA ALA A 57 4.64 14.63 -5.95
C ALA A 57 3.45 14.80 -6.91
N LEU A 58 2.56 13.80 -6.99
CA LEU A 58 1.28 13.88 -7.71
C LEU A 58 0.20 14.67 -6.95
N GLY A 59 0.52 15.21 -5.78
CA GLY A 59 -0.38 16.05 -4.99
C GLY A 59 -1.30 15.30 -4.05
N VAL A 60 -1.05 14.00 -3.79
CA VAL A 60 -1.78 13.23 -2.77
C VAL A 60 -1.41 13.73 -1.37
N ARG A 61 -2.43 14.00 -0.55
CA ARG A 61 -2.31 14.51 0.81
C ARG A 61 -2.91 13.52 1.82
N PRO A 62 -2.58 13.65 3.11
CA PRO A 62 -3.28 12.89 4.15
C PRO A 62 -4.80 13.08 4.04
N GLY A 63 -5.54 11.97 4.14
CA GLY A 63 -6.99 11.92 3.97
C GLY A 63 -7.48 11.74 2.52
N ASP A 64 -6.63 11.95 1.51
CA ASP A 64 -7.00 11.64 0.12
C ASP A 64 -7.11 10.13 -0.08
N ARG A 65 -7.96 9.72 -1.03
CA ARG A 65 -8.11 8.33 -1.43
C ARG A 65 -7.23 8.02 -2.62
N VAL A 66 -6.56 6.87 -2.55
CA VAL A 66 -5.78 6.31 -3.64
C VAL A 66 -6.36 4.94 -3.97
N GLY A 67 -6.91 4.82 -5.16
CA GLY A 67 -7.44 3.58 -5.70
C GLY A 67 -6.31 2.63 -6.10
N THR A 68 -6.53 1.33 -5.97
CA THR A 68 -5.66 0.30 -6.53
C THR A 68 -6.49 -0.69 -7.33
N PHE A 69 -6.15 -0.85 -8.61
CA PHE A 69 -6.74 -1.82 -9.52
C PHE A 69 -5.63 -2.74 -9.99
N SER A 70 -5.33 -3.77 -9.19
CA SER A 70 -4.13 -4.58 -9.31
C SER A 70 -4.34 -6.00 -8.81
N TRP A 71 -3.60 -6.95 -9.41
CA TRP A 71 -3.45 -8.29 -8.88
C TRP A 71 -2.64 -8.31 -7.59
N ASN A 72 -2.72 -9.43 -6.87
CA ASN A 72 -1.89 -9.66 -5.68
C ASN A 72 -0.43 -9.87 -6.09
N SER A 73 0.36 -8.85 -5.89
CA SER A 73 1.79 -8.81 -6.21
C SER A 73 2.57 -8.08 -5.10
N THR A 74 3.89 -8.15 -5.15
CA THR A 74 4.74 -7.36 -4.24
C THR A 74 4.51 -5.87 -4.44
N ALA A 75 4.30 -5.40 -5.68
CA ALA A 75 3.99 -4.00 -5.96
C ALA A 75 2.66 -3.56 -5.30
N HIS A 76 1.64 -4.43 -5.32
CA HIS A 76 0.38 -4.15 -4.63
C HIS A 76 0.55 -4.12 -3.11
N LEU A 77 1.39 -5.02 -2.54
CA LEU A 77 1.74 -4.96 -1.11
C LEU A 77 2.46 -3.66 -0.76
N GLU A 78 3.37 -3.19 -1.59
CA GLU A 78 4.04 -1.89 -1.41
C GLU A 78 3.02 -0.73 -1.36
N ALA A 79 1.97 -0.77 -2.20
CA ALA A 79 0.87 0.19 -2.13
C ALA A 79 0.08 0.08 -0.82
N TYR A 80 -0.21 -1.14 -0.34
CA TYR A 80 -0.87 -1.38 0.97
C TYR A 80 -0.08 -0.79 2.14
N LEU A 81 1.23 -0.74 2.03
CA LEU A 81 2.10 -0.19 3.06
C LEU A 81 2.33 1.32 2.88
N ALA A 82 2.57 1.77 1.64
CA ALA A 82 2.91 3.16 1.34
C ALA A 82 1.73 4.13 1.57
N ILE A 83 0.55 3.78 1.06
CA ILE A 83 -0.61 4.66 1.07
C ILE A 83 -1.05 5.01 2.50
N PRO A 84 -1.30 4.03 3.40
CA PRO A 84 -1.65 4.36 4.78
C PRO A 84 -0.48 4.97 5.56
N ALA A 85 0.77 4.57 5.28
CA ALA A 85 1.93 5.12 5.98
C ALA A 85 2.14 6.62 5.71
N MET A 86 1.68 7.12 4.56
CA MET A 86 1.70 8.56 4.28
C MET A 86 0.46 9.32 4.78
N GLY A 87 -0.49 8.62 5.43
CA GLY A 87 -1.74 9.19 5.93
C GLY A 87 -2.88 9.24 4.91
N ALA A 88 -2.70 8.67 3.73
CA ALA A 88 -3.75 8.54 2.72
C ALA A 88 -4.62 7.30 2.97
N ILE A 89 -5.76 7.23 2.31
CA ILE A 89 -6.73 6.15 2.43
C ILE A 89 -6.59 5.24 1.21
N MET A 90 -6.29 3.98 1.44
CA MET A 90 -6.24 2.98 0.37
C MET A 90 -7.66 2.51 0.03
N HIS A 91 -8.01 2.58 -1.26
CA HIS A 91 -9.26 2.06 -1.82
C HIS A 91 -8.94 0.93 -2.80
N THR A 92 -9.18 -0.31 -2.41
CA THR A 92 -8.97 -1.47 -3.28
C THR A 92 -10.17 -1.68 -4.19
N ILE A 93 -9.92 -1.68 -5.51
CA ILE A 93 -10.95 -1.85 -6.52
C ILE A 93 -10.94 -3.31 -6.95
N ASN A 94 -12.11 -3.95 -6.93
CA ASN A 94 -12.23 -5.34 -7.36
C ASN A 94 -12.01 -5.45 -8.88
N ILE A 95 -10.96 -6.15 -9.27
CA ILE A 95 -10.55 -6.35 -10.68
C ILE A 95 -11.56 -7.15 -11.53
N ARG A 96 -12.58 -7.74 -10.91
CA ARG A 96 -13.61 -8.54 -11.60
C ARG A 96 -14.90 -7.77 -11.88
N LEU A 97 -14.95 -6.49 -11.53
CA LEU A 97 -16.10 -5.63 -11.81
C LEU A 97 -16.15 -5.26 -13.30
N ALA A 98 -17.36 -5.07 -13.81
CA ALA A 98 -17.56 -4.47 -15.13
C ALA A 98 -17.09 -3.01 -15.15
N ALA A 99 -16.70 -2.51 -16.32
CA ALA A 99 -16.15 -1.17 -16.48
C ALA A 99 -17.04 -0.06 -15.89
N GLU A 100 -18.36 -0.17 -16.07
CA GLU A 100 -19.34 0.78 -15.52
C GLU A 100 -19.34 0.79 -13.98
N GLN A 101 -19.19 -0.40 -13.37
CA GLN A 101 -19.11 -0.53 -11.91
C GLN A 101 -17.80 0.03 -11.38
N ILE A 102 -16.67 -0.20 -12.08
CA ILE A 102 -15.38 0.38 -11.74
C ILE A 102 -15.47 1.91 -11.79
N ALA A 103 -16.01 2.47 -12.89
CA ALA A 103 -16.21 3.91 -13.02
C ALA A 103 -17.07 4.47 -11.87
N TYR A 104 -18.14 3.75 -11.50
CA TYR A 104 -18.99 4.17 -10.39
C TYR A 104 -18.24 4.19 -9.06
N VAL A 105 -17.54 3.12 -8.68
CA VAL A 105 -16.88 3.03 -7.37
C VAL A 105 -15.72 4.03 -7.25
N VAL A 106 -14.95 4.24 -8.32
CA VAL A 106 -13.86 5.22 -8.37
C VAL A 106 -14.38 6.65 -8.19
N ASN A 107 -15.44 7.00 -8.93
CA ASN A 107 -16.06 8.33 -8.84
C ASN A 107 -16.75 8.53 -7.48
N HIS A 108 -17.46 7.52 -6.98
CA HIS A 108 -18.13 7.59 -5.69
C HIS A 108 -17.15 7.73 -4.53
N ALA A 109 -16.04 7.01 -4.57
CA ALA A 109 -14.97 7.13 -3.58
C ALA A 109 -14.24 8.49 -3.69
N GLY A 110 -14.22 9.09 -4.87
CA GLY A 110 -13.46 10.31 -5.14
C GLY A 110 -11.96 10.05 -5.08
N ASP A 111 -11.51 8.96 -5.71
CA ASP A 111 -10.11 8.61 -5.78
C ASP A 111 -9.29 9.70 -6.46
N ARG A 112 -8.24 10.16 -5.79
CA ARG A 112 -7.36 11.20 -6.31
C ARG A 112 -6.42 10.65 -7.39
N VAL A 113 -5.94 9.45 -7.18
CA VAL A 113 -5.05 8.69 -8.07
C VAL A 113 -5.53 7.24 -8.06
N VAL A 114 -5.40 6.55 -9.17
CA VAL A 114 -5.60 5.09 -9.25
C VAL A 114 -4.32 4.45 -9.76
N LEU A 115 -3.77 3.53 -8.97
CA LEU A 115 -2.65 2.68 -9.35
C LEU A 115 -3.20 1.45 -10.08
N VAL A 116 -2.66 1.16 -11.26
CA VAL A 116 -3.12 0.07 -12.14
C VAL A 116 -1.93 -0.80 -12.52
N ASP A 117 -2.12 -2.13 -12.52
CA ASP A 117 -1.15 -3.05 -13.11
C ASP A 117 -1.06 -2.83 -14.64
N ALA A 118 0.17 -2.90 -15.16
CA ALA A 118 0.47 -2.79 -16.59
C ALA A 118 0.37 -4.14 -17.29
#